data_8cfac6e405cc7504e2c09ca27a41f235
#
_entry.id   8cfac6e405cc7504e2c09ca27a41f235
#
_cell.length_a   1.000
_cell.length_b   1.000
_cell.length_c   1.000
_cell.angle_alpha   90.00
_cell.angle_beta   90.00
_cell.angle_gamma   90.00
#
_symmetry.space_group_name_H-M   'P 1'
#
loop_
_entity.id
_entity.type
_entity.pdbx_description
1 polymer ?
#
loop_
_entity_poly.entity_id
_entity_poly.type
_entity_poly.pdbx_seq_one_letter_code
_entity_poly.pdbx_strand_id
1 'polypeptide(L)'
;TALETTPEEVKELVSGKTLVTVAQINEWVGNQVARNGHNLIFPYPEKSLVLVQSAKERMLVDFKQKKVEWKQSIPQQAQHQDWHAGSRNLAYTVQGNLFVLTSEDKSLQISTDGSTDGTDNIVYGRSVHRDEFGIRKGTFWSPDGQKLAFYRMDQSMVPSYPQVDISTRISTTYTDHYPMAGETSHQVKVGIYDVATEKTVWMQLVGGPEDYHTNLSWAPDGKTLYIFELNRAQNDMRLMAYDVETGKCLKQLLQEKSDKYVEPQHGLDFLPWDETKAIMQSQRDGYNHLYVLDVTTGNATQLTKGNWVVQELVGF
;
A
#
# COMPACT_ATOMS: atom_id res chain seq x y z
N THR A 1 -15.06 15.34 11.24
CA THR A 1 -15.67 16.51 10.55
C THR A 1 -15.30 16.44 9.07
N ALA A 2 -16.30 16.52 8.17
CA ALA A 2 -16.04 16.58 6.72
C ALA A 2 -15.38 17.93 6.36
N LEU A 3 -14.38 17.87 5.48
CA LEU A 3 -13.59 19.02 5.06
C LEU A 3 -13.83 19.35 3.59
N GLU A 4 -13.89 20.63 3.27
CA GLU A 4 -13.84 21.17 1.92
C GLU A 4 -12.47 21.80 1.70
N THR A 5 -11.81 21.43 0.61
CA THR A 5 -10.49 21.95 0.25
C THR A 5 -10.59 22.79 -1.02
N THR A 6 -9.93 23.94 -1.02
CA THR A 6 -9.69 24.78 -2.20
C THR A 6 -8.19 25.00 -2.39
N PRO A 7 -7.72 25.57 -3.49
CA PRO A 7 -6.30 25.89 -3.64
C PRO A 7 -5.73 26.76 -2.52
N GLU A 8 -6.53 27.65 -1.94
CA GLU A 8 -6.08 28.65 -0.97
C GLU A 8 -6.29 28.24 0.48
N GLU A 9 -7.32 27.40 0.77
CA GLU A 9 -7.74 27.14 2.15
C GLU A 9 -8.43 25.79 2.34
N VAL A 10 -8.56 25.40 3.62
CA VAL A 10 -9.37 24.26 4.05
C VAL A 10 -10.45 24.77 5.01
N LYS A 11 -11.69 24.35 4.76
CA LYS A 11 -12.88 24.70 5.55
C LYS A 11 -13.54 23.47 6.15
N GLU A 12 -14.25 23.67 7.23
CA GLU A 12 -15.21 22.70 7.73
C GLU A 12 -16.46 22.73 6.82
N LEU A 13 -16.81 21.59 6.21
CA LEU A 13 -17.85 21.51 5.19
C LEU A 13 -19.22 21.97 5.69
N VAL A 14 -19.59 21.65 6.94
CA VAL A 14 -20.92 21.92 7.49
C VAL A 14 -21.07 23.38 7.90
N SER A 15 -20.08 23.95 8.58
CA SER A 15 -20.14 25.31 9.08
C SER A 15 -19.63 26.37 8.09
N GLY A 16 -18.90 25.97 7.06
CA GLY A 16 -18.19 26.85 6.13
C GLY A 16 -17.04 27.63 6.78
N LYS A 17 -16.70 27.30 8.03
CA LYS A 17 -15.62 27.98 8.77
C LYS A 17 -14.25 27.57 8.23
N THR A 18 -13.43 28.56 7.85
CA THR A 18 -12.04 28.33 7.49
C THR A 18 -11.26 27.79 8.69
N LEU A 19 -10.64 26.63 8.54
CA LEU A 19 -9.74 26.03 9.52
C LEU A 19 -8.34 26.60 9.39
N VAL A 20 -7.82 26.63 8.17
CA VAL A 20 -6.47 27.10 7.87
C VAL A 20 -6.33 27.49 6.39
N THR A 21 -5.50 28.49 6.11
CA THR A 21 -5.12 28.88 4.75
C THR A 21 -3.69 28.46 4.42
N VAL A 22 -3.40 28.30 3.14
CA VAL A 22 -2.03 28.03 2.64
C VAL A 22 -1.06 29.14 3.08
N ALA A 23 -1.51 30.42 3.04
CA ALA A 23 -0.72 31.57 3.48
C ALA A 23 -0.34 31.49 4.96
N GLN A 24 -1.30 31.14 5.84
CA GLN A 24 -1.04 30.96 7.27
C GLN A 24 -0.04 29.82 7.54
N ILE A 25 -0.18 28.68 6.86
CA ILE A 25 0.78 27.58 6.99
C ILE A 25 2.19 28.07 6.64
N ASN A 26 2.35 28.73 5.51
CA ASN A 26 3.65 29.24 5.04
C ASN A 26 4.26 30.27 6.00
N GLU A 27 3.42 31.13 6.59
CA GLU A 27 3.85 32.08 7.63
C GLU A 27 4.41 31.35 8.87
N TRP A 28 3.67 30.36 9.40
CA TRP A 28 4.07 29.64 10.63
C TRP A 28 5.27 28.73 10.42
N VAL A 29 5.44 28.18 9.22
CA VAL A 29 6.59 27.37 8.83
C VAL A 29 7.81 28.25 8.50
N GLY A 30 7.60 29.53 8.19
CA GLY A 30 8.65 30.46 7.78
C GLY A 30 9.20 30.21 6.37
N ASN A 31 8.43 29.51 5.52
CA ASN A 31 8.89 29.02 4.22
C ASN A 31 7.69 28.73 3.29
N GLN A 32 7.87 28.80 1.97
CA GLN A 32 6.86 28.49 0.94
C GLN A 32 6.71 26.98 0.69
N VAL A 33 6.34 26.21 1.72
CA VAL A 33 6.22 24.74 1.64
C VAL A 33 4.83 24.31 1.15
N ALA A 34 3.77 24.88 1.70
CA ALA A 34 2.41 24.63 1.24
C ALA A 34 2.15 25.40 -0.05
N ARG A 35 1.74 24.70 -1.10
CA ARG A 35 1.46 25.30 -2.42
C ARG A 35 -0.01 25.30 -2.78
N ASN A 36 -0.77 24.36 -2.21
CA ASN A 36 -2.17 24.14 -2.56
C ASN A 36 -2.89 23.53 -1.34
N GLY A 37 -4.08 24.04 -1.00
CA GLY A 37 -4.90 23.53 0.09
C GLY A 37 -5.37 22.07 -0.13
N HIS A 38 -5.53 21.63 -1.38
CA HIS A 38 -5.86 20.24 -1.68
C HIS A 38 -4.74 19.24 -1.25
N ASN A 39 -3.52 19.72 -1.08
CA ASN A 39 -2.38 18.89 -0.64
C ASN A 39 -2.17 18.90 0.88
N LEU A 40 -3.02 19.60 1.62
CA LEU A 40 -3.02 19.61 3.08
C LEU A 40 -3.78 18.38 3.58
N ILE A 41 -3.12 17.54 4.36
CA ILE A 41 -3.68 16.28 4.87
C ILE A 41 -3.92 16.43 6.38
N PHE A 42 -5.07 15.96 6.86
CA PHE A 42 -5.44 15.95 8.28
C PHE A 42 -5.40 14.51 8.81
N PRO A 43 -4.23 14.00 9.18
CA PRO A 43 -4.07 12.58 9.51
C PRO A 43 -4.66 12.18 10.86
N TYR A 44 -5.04 13.16 11.68
CA TYR A 44 -5.58 12.95 13.02
C TYR A 44 -6.89 13.71 13.20
N PRO A 45 -8.06 13.06 13.04
CA PRO A 45 -9.37 13.73 13.07
C PRO A 45 -9.66 14.54 14.35
N GLU A 46 -9.11 14.09 15.48
CA GLU A 46 -9.32 14.71 16.80
C GLU A 46 -8.25 15.75 17.19
N LYS A 47 -7.27 16.00 16.32
CA LYS A 47 -6.16 16.93 16.61
C LYS A 47 -6.17 18.11 15.65
N SER A 48 -5.63 19.24 16.11
CA SER A 48 -5.42 20.44 15.29
C SER A 48 -4.14 20.38 14.44
N LEU A 49 -3.81 19.19 13.93
CA LEU A 49 -2.59 18.94 13.17
C LEU A 49 -2.89 18.78 11.68
N VAL A 50 -2.16 19.54 10.87
CA VAL A 50 -2.14 19.41 9.42
C VAL A 50 -0.78 18.93 8.96
N LEU A 51 -0.76 17.93 8.08
CA LEU A 51 0.46 17.44 7.43
C LEU A 51 0.72 18.29 6.20
N VAL A 52 1.90 18.87 6.14
CA VAL A 52 2.44 19.64 5.00
C VAL A 52 3.65 18.89 4.47
N GLN A 53 3.70 18.69 3.17
CA GLN A 53 4.77 17.93 2.53
C GLN A 53 5.36 18.66 1.34
N SER A 54 6.68 18.66 1.26
CA SER A 54 7.46 19.03 0.09
C SER A 54 8.32 17.86 -0.41
N ALA A 55 9.07 18.04 -1.48
CA ALA A 55 10.01 17.04 -1.97
C ALA A 55 11.16 16.73 -0.98
N LYS A 56 11.42 17.64 -0.01
CA LYS A 56 12.58 17.57 0.89
C LYS A 56 12.21 17.29 2.34
N GLU A 57 10.98 17.59 2.72
CA GLU A 57 10.59 17.55 4.12
C GLU A 57 9.08 17.35 4.28
N ARG A 58 8.72 16.80 5.42
CA ARG A 58 7.35 16.59 5.87
C ARG A 58 7.21 17.20 7.27
N MET A 59 6.11 17.91 7.52
CA MET A 59 5.89 18.62 8.77
C MET A 59 4.45 18.44 9.25
N LEU A 60 4.30 18.28 10.56
CA LEU A 60 3.00 18.46 11.23
C LEU A 60 2.95 19.86 11.84
N VAL A 61 1.97 20.62 11.42
CA VAL A 61 1.74 21.99 11.88
C VAL A 61 0.47 22.03 12.70
N ASP A 62 0.58 22.48 13.95
CA ASP A 62 -0.58 22.74 14.79
C ASP A 62 -1.20 24.10 14.40
N PHE A 63 -2.35 24.07 13.73
CA PHE A 63 -3.01 25.26 13.24
C PHE A 63 -3.74 26.06 14.34
N LYS A 64 -3.99 25.48 15.53
CA LYS A 64 -4.46 26.22 16.71
C LYS A 64 -3.34 26.91 17.46
N GLN A 65 -2.21 26.23 17.65
CA GLN A 65 -1.02 26.78 18.30
C GLN A 65 -0.12 27.58 17.35
N LYS A 66 -0.38 27.52 16.04
CA LYS A 66 0.33 28.25 14.98
C LYS A 66 1.84 27.96 14.96
N LYS A 67 2.21 26.69 15.10
CA LYS A 67 3.62 26.26 15.14
C LYS A 67 3.83 24.88 14.50
N VAL A 68 5.07 24.63 14.09
CA VAL A 68 5.51 23.30 13.68
C VAL A 68 5.66 22.44 14.94
N GLU A 69 4.94 21.31 15.00
CA GLU A 69 5.04 20.35 16.10
C GLU A 69 6.11 19.27 15.83
N TRP A 70 6.21 18.86 14.59
CA TRP A 70 7.14 17.80 14.18
C TRP A 70 7.58 18.03 12.74
N LYS A 71 8.82 17.62 12.44
CA LYS A 71 9.43 17.74 11.13
C LYS A 71 10.28 16.50 10.85
N GLN A 72 10.32 16.07 9.59
CA GLN A 72 11.12 14.96 9.09
C GLN A 72 11.75 15.35 7.75
N SER A 73 13.05 15.08 7.60
CA SER A 73 13.78 15.33 6.36
C SER A 73 13.67 14.13 5.43
N ILE A 74 13.15 14.34 4.22
CA ILE A 74 12.98 13.27 3.23
C ILE A 74 14.29 13.16 2.43
N PRO A 75 14.92 11.96 2.34
CA PRO A 75 16.09 11.74 1.51
C PRO A 75 15.84 12.12 0.05
N GLN A 76 16.77 12.81 -0.58
CA GLN A 76 16.59 13.41 -1.92
C GLN A 76 16.21 12.40 -3.01
N GLN A 77 16.66 11.15 -2.89
CA GLN A 77 16.39 10.09 -3.87
C GLN A 77 15.23 9.17 -3.46
N ALA A 78 14.49 9.53 -2.39
CA ALA A 78 13.39 8.72 -1.89
C ALA A 78 12.22 8.66 -2.88
N GLN A 79 11.89 7.45 -3.31
CA GLN A 79 10.76 7.14 -4.19
C GLN A 79 9.79 6.20 -3.45
N HIS A 80 8.61 5.95 -4.01
CA HIS A 80 7.59 5.02 -3.50
C HIS A 80 7.34 5.19 -1.99
N GLN A 81 7.13 6.45 -1.59
CA GLN A 81 6.99 6.84 -0.19
C GLN A 81 5.66 6.36 0.39
N ASP A 82 5.71 5.70 1.56
CA ASP A 82 4.55 5.24 2.32
C ASP A 82 4.72 5.64 3.80
N TRP A 83 4.00 6.66 4.22
CA TRP A 83 4.09 7.23 5.56
C TRP A 83 2.97 6.70 6.47
N HIS A 84 3.34 6.26 7.67
CA HIS A 84 2.39 5.84 8.69
C HIS A 84 2.12 6.95 9.70
N ALA A 85 0.88 7.44 9.75
CA ALA A 85 0.52 8.58 10.58
C ALA A 85 0.75 8.32 12.08
N GLY A 86 0.43 7.12 12.59
CA GLY A 86 0.54 6.79 14.01
C GLY A 86 1.95 6.80 14.53
N SER A 87 2.87 6.11 13.87
CA SER A 87 4.29 6.02 14.25
C SER A 87 5.14 7.15 13.68
N ARG A 88 4.66 7.87 12.66
CA ARG A 88 5.40 8.86 11.86
C ARG A 88 6.60 8.27 11.10
N ASN A 89 6.67 6.95 10.96
CA ASN A 89 7.67 6.27 10.15
C ASN A 89 7.35 6.42 8.66
N LEU A 90 8.38 6.44 7.82
CA LEU A 90 8.28 6.54 6.37
C LEU A 90 9.02 5.37 5.72
N ALA A 91 8.31 4.50 5.03
CA ALA A 91 8.92 3.56 4.09
C ALA A 91 9.22 4.27 2.77
N TYR A 92 10.37 4.02 2.19
CA TYR A 92 10.76 4.58 0.90
C TYR A 92 11.77 3.71 0.17
N THR A 93 11.88 3.88 -1.12
CA THR A 93 12.86 3.16 -1.93
C THR A 93 13.93 4.11 -2.48
N VAL A 94 15.13 3.61 -2.62
CA VAL A 94 16.21 4.25 -3.40
C VAL A 94 16.73 3.20 -4.37
N GLN A 95 16.60 3.47 -5.66
CA GLN A 95 16.84 2.48 -6.71
C GLN A 95 16.01 1.22 -6.45
N GLY A 96 16.58 0.02 -6.46
CA GLY A 96 15.89 -1.23 -6.16
C GLY A 96 15.74 -1.56 -4.66
N ASN A 97 16.32 -0.77 -3.75
CA ASN A 97 16.38 -1.09 -2.32
C ASN A 97 15.33 -0.35 -1.48
N LEU A 98 14.91 -0.98 -0.38
CA LEU A 98 13.91 -0.50 0.57
C LEU A 98 14.55 0.01 1.86
N PHE A 99 14.00 1.09 2.38
CA PHE A 99 14.43 1.77 3.60
C PHE A 99 13.23 2.17 4.46
N VAL A 100 13.48 2.34 5.75
CA VAL A 100 12.58 3.03 6.68
C VAL A 100 13.31 4.25 7.28
N LEU A 101 12.68 5.41 7.21
CA LEU A 101 13.06 6.58 7.98
C LEU A 101 12.15 6.63 9.21
N THR A 102 12.74 6.54 10.40
CA THR A 102 11.98 6.61 11.66
C THR A 102 11.50 8.03 11.94
N SER A 103 10.56 8.18 12.88
CA SER A 103 10.10 9.51 13.35
C SER A 103 11.20 10.40 13.93
N GLU A 104 12.36 9.82 14.25
CA GLU A 104 13.55 10.49 14.81
C GLU A 104 14.64 10.73 13.75
N ASP A 105 14.29 10.67 12.45
CA ASP A 105 15.20 10.84 11.31
C ASP A 105 16.32 9.78 11.22
N LYS A 106 16.19 8.61 11.87
CA LYS A 106 17.10 7.48 11.66
C LYS A 106 16.70 6.71 10.41
N SER A 107 17.60 6.61 9.43
CA SER A 107 17.39 5.78 8.24
C SER A 107 17.87 4.36 8.48
N LEU A 108 16.98 3.39 8.27
CA LEU A 108 17.22 1.95 8.40
C LEU A 108 17.13 1.32 7.00
N GLN A 109 18.19 0.64 6.59
CA GLN A 109 18.21 -0.07 5.30
C GLN A 109 17.67 -1.50 5.47
N ILE A 110 16.61 -1.86 4.74
CA ILE A 110 15.96 -3.17 4.83
C ILE A 110 16.58 -4.17 3.87
N SER A 111 16.94 -3.74 2.67
CA SER A 111 17.48 -4.60 1.62
C SER A 111 18.77 -4.05 1.02
N THR A 112 19.63 -4.96 0.51
CA THR A 112 20.95 -4.61 -0.07
C THR A 112 21.20 -5.23 -1.44
N ASP A 113 20.33 -6.15 -1.88
CA ASP A 113 20.46 -6.88 -3.15
C ASP A 113 19.53 -6.35 -4.26
N GLY A 114 18.85 -5.23 -4.01
CA GLY A 114 18.06 -4.54 -5.02
C GLY A 114 18.94 -3.97 -6.14
N SER A 115 18.45 -4.02 -7.38
CA SER A 115 19.17 -3.55 -8.57
C SER A 115 19.49 -2.07 -8.46
N THR A 116 20.75 -1.71 -8.67
CA THR A 116 21.26 -0.33 -8.65
C THR A 116 21.76 0.14 -10.00
N ASP A 117 21.73 -0.75 -10.99
CA ASP A 117 22.22 -0.55 -12.35
C ASP A 117 21.16 -0.06 -13.35
N GLY A 118 19.93 0.18 -12.85
CA GLY A 118 18.79 0.60 -13.67
C GLY A 118 18.06 -0.54 -14.39
N THR A 119 18.45 -1.80 -14.17
CA THR A 119 17.78 -2.95 -14.79
C THR A 119 16.46 -3.31 -14.14
N ASP A 120 16.25 -2.89 -12.89
CA ASP A 120 15.12 -3.26 -12.04
C ASP A 120 14.90 -4.80 -11.92
N ASN A 121 15.94 -5.59 -12.12
CA ASN A 121 15.87 -7.06 -12.02
C ASN A 121 15.39 -7.52 -10.66
N ILE A 122 15.87 -6.89 -9.58
CA ILE A 122 15.42 -7.15 -8.21
C ILE A 122 15.00 -5.81 -7.60
N VAL A 123 13.75 -5.72 -7.15
CA VAL A 123 13.20 -4.52 -6.53
C VAL A 123 12.44 -4.84 -5.26
N TYR A 124 12.49 -3.92 -4.32
CA TYR A 124 11.82 -3.99 -3.03
C TYR A 124 10.84 -2.83 -2.85
N GLY A 125 9.74 -3.08 -2.14
CA GLY A 125 8.80 -2.04 -1.73
C GLY A 125 8.09 -1.32 -2.88
N ARG A 126 8.14 -1.87 -4.08
CA ARG A 126 7.40 -1.38 -5.26
C ARG A 126 6.18 -2.25 -5.49
N SER A 127 5.21 -1.72 -6.24
CA SER A 127 4.12 -2.50 -6.78
C SER A 127 4.64 -3.67 -7.62
N VAL A 128 3.91 -4.77 -7.63
CA VAL A 128 4.28 -6.01 -8.30
C VAL A 128 3.16 -6.43 -9.26
N HIS A 129 3.38 -7.52 -10.01
CA HIS A 129 2.37 -8.10 -10.91
C HIS A 129 1.79 -7.09 -11.90
N ARG A 130 2.58 -6.06 -12.30
CA ARG A 130 2.22 -5.00 -13.25
C ARG A 130 0.95 -4.23 -12.85
N ASP A 131 0.79 -4.01 -11.54
CA ASP A 131 -0.38 -3.33 -10.94
C ASP A 131 -1.72 -4.06 -11.14
N GLU A 132 -1.69 -5.33 -11.51
CA GLU A 132 -2.88 -6.17 -11.61
C GLU A 132 -3.52 -6.40 -10.22
N PHE A 133 -4.75 -6.87 -10.20
CA PHE A 133 -5.48 -7.27 -8.99
C PHE A 133 -5.59 -6.19 -7.91
N GLY A 134 -5.68 -4.92 -8.32
CA GLY A 134 -5.82 -3.79 -7.40
C GLY A 134 -4.54 -3.41 -6.65
N ILE A 135 -3.39 -4.00 -6.98
CA ILE A 135 -2.10 -3.64 -6.38
C ILE A 135 -1.72 -2.24 -6.83
N ARG A 136 -1.38 -1.34 -5.88
CA ARG A 136 -1.00 0.05 -6.15
C ARG A 136 0.30 0.46 -5.47
N LYS A 137 0.77 -0.35 -4.51
CA LYS A 137 1.99 -0.09 -3.73
C LYS A 137 2.64 -1.40 -3.32
N GLY A 138 3.86 -1.32 -2.83
CA GLY A 138 4.63 -2.49 -2.41
C GLY A 138 5.01 -2.52 -0.94
N THR A 139 4.45 -1.60 -0.12
CA THR A 139 4.69 -1.50 1.32
C THR A 139 3.38 -1.36 2.07
N PHE A 140 3.27 -2.00 3.24
CA PHE A 140 2.04 -2.06 4.02
C PHE A 140 2.39 -2.02 5.51
N TRP A 141 2.16 -0.89 6.17
CA TRP A 141 2.40 -0.75 7.59
C TRP A 141 1.41 -1.56 8.44
N SER A 142 1.90 -2.17 9.53
CA SER A 142 1.03 -2.70 10.58
C SER A 142 0.20 -1.58 11.22
N PRO A 143 -0.95 -1.89 11.87
CA PRO A 143 -1.81 -0.88 12.46
C PRO A 143 -1.10 0.06 13.46
N ASP A 144 -0.08 -0.44 14.17
CA ASP A 144 0.74 0.34 15.09
C ASP A 144 1.95 1.02 14.43
N GLY A 145 2.23 0.72 13.15
CA GLY A 145 3.36 1.24 12.38
C GLY A 145 4.73 0.79 12.87
N GLN A 146 4.80 -0.33 13.61
CA GLN A 146 6.06 -0.91 14.10
C GLN A 146 6.60 -2.00 13.18
N LYS A 147 5.75 -2.57 12.33
CA LYS A 147 6.15 -3.56 11.33
C LYS A 147 5.75 -3.09 9.93
N LEU A 148 6.58 -3.45 8.96
CA LEU A 148 6.34 -3.13 7.54
C LEU A 148 6.30 -4.42 6.74
N ALA A 149 5.12 -4.80 6.22
CA ALA A 149 5.05 -5.82 5.18
C ALA A 149 5.44 -5.19 3.84
N PHE A 150 6.18 -5.93 3.03
CA PHE A 150 6.68 -5.44 1.74
C PHE A 150 6.85 -6.55 0.72
N TYR A 151 6.78 -6.17 -0.54
CA TYR A 151 7.13 -7.04 -1.65
C TYR A 151 8.62 -6.99 -1.99
N ARG A 152 9.20 -8.14 -2.30
CA ARG A 152 10.42 -8.31 -3.09
C ARG A 152 10.04 -8.96 -4.40
N MET A 153 10.31 -8.31 -5.51
CA MET A 153 10.12 -8.87 -6.84
C MET A 153 11.48 -9.18 -7.48
N ASP A 154 11.60 -10.38 -8.02
CA ASP A 154 12.70 -10.79 -8.88
C ASP A 154 12.13 -11.02 -10.28
N GLN A 155 12.58 -10.25 -11.24
CA GLN A 155 12.20 -10.36 -12.63
C GLN A 155 13.40 -10.59 -13.56
N SER A 156 14.55 -10.98 -13.00
CA SER A 156 15.77 -11.24 -13.76
C SER A 156 15.62 -12.32 -14.83
N MET A 157 14.66 -13.25 -14.63
CA MET A 157 14.34 -14.34 -15.55
C MET A 157 13.25 -13.95 -16.58
N VAL A 158 12.60 -12.80 -16.43
CA VAL A 158 11.52 -12.38 -17.32
C VAL A 158 12.09 -11.87 -18.63
N PRO A 159 11.60 -12.35 -19.81
CA PRO A 159 12.06 -11.88 -21.09
C PRO A 159 11.90 -10.35 -21.26
N SER A 160 12.89 -9.74 -21.88
CA SER A 160 12.81 -8.34 -22.29
C SER A 160 11.89 -8.18 -23.50
N TYR A 161 10.92 -7.28 -23.40
CA TYR A 161 10.00 -6.94 -24.48
C TYR A 161 10.33 -5.55 -25.03
N PRO A 162 10.54 -5.39 -26.35
CA PRO A 162 10.82 -4.10 -26.95
C PRO A 162 9.56 -3.24 -27.01
N GLN A 163 9.67 -2.00 -26.57
CA GLN A 163 8.63 -0.99 -26.67
C GLN A 163 9.11 0.19 -27.51
N VAL A 164 8.19 0.86 -28.20
CA VAL A 164 8.49 2.02 -29.04
C VAL A 164 8.00 3.28 -28.34
N ASP A 165 8.93 4.18 -28.04
CA ASP A 165 8.62 5.53 -27.58
C ASP A 165 8.38 6.44 -28.79
N ILE A 166 7.13 6.90 -28.93
CA ILE A 166 6.68 7.80 -30.00
C ILE A 166 6.55 9.25 -29.54
N SER A 167 7.02 9.59 -28.34
CA SER A 167 6.94 10.95 -27.80
C SER A 167 7.87 11.94 -28.54
N THR A 168 8.89 11.42 -29.21
CA THR A 168 9.81 12.22 -30.02
C THR A 168 9.53 12.05 -31.53
N ARG A 169 9.96 13.03 -32.35
CA ARG A 169 9.73 13.00 -33.80
C ARG A 169 10.35 11.76 -34.47
N ILE A 170 11.54 11.36 -34.05
CA ILE A 170 12.16 10.09 -34.43
C ILE A 170 11.96 9.18 -33.25
N SER A 171 11.14 8.12 -33.42
CA SER A 171 10.87 7.16 -32.36
C SER A 171 12.15 6.45 -31.92
N THR A 172 12.21 6.14 -30.63
CA THR A 172 13.25 5.33 -30.03
C THR A 172 12.67 4.05 -29.47
N THR A 173 13.51 3.03 -29.24
CA THR A 173 13.08 1.78 -28.61
C THR A 173 13.71 1.66 -27.23
N TYR A 174 12.96 1.12 -26.28
CA TYR A 174 13.45 0.66 -24.99
C TYR A 174 12.90 -0.73 -24.71
N THR A 175 13.48 -1.44 -23.76
CA THR A 175 13.02 -2.77 -23.35
C THR A 175 12.45 -2.70 -21.93
N ASP A 176 11.41 -3.50 -21.69
CA ASP A 176 10.80 -3.69 -20.38
C ASP A 176 10.68 -5.19 -20.12
N HIS A 177 10.79 -5.61 -18.87
CA HIS A 177 10.49 -6.98 -18.46
C HIS A 177 8.99 -7.22 -18.58
N TYR A 178 8.58 -8.07 -19.51
CA TYR A 178 7.16 -8.39 -19.73
C TYR A 178 6.94 -9.89 -19.77
N PRO A 179 6.24 -10.49 -18.78
CA PRO A 179 5.95 -11.91 -18.75
C PRO A 179 4.83 -12.25 -19.75
N MET A 180 5.19 -12.39 -21.02
CA MET A 180 4.25 -12.77 -22.08
C MET A 180 3.59 -14.12 -21.80
N ALA A 181 2.43 -14.35 -22.40
CA ALA A 181 1.71 -15.62 -22.27
C ALA A 181 2.59 -16.80 -22.68
N GLY A 182 2.69 -17.80 -21.78
CA GLY A 182 3.55 -18.98 -21.97
C GLY A 182 5.02 -18.79 -21.62
N GLU A 183 5.46 -17.57 -21.33
CA GLU A 183 6.82 -17.26 -20.91
C GLU A 183 6.94 -17.18 -19.38
N THR A 184 8.19 -17.24 -18.91
CA THR A 184 8.53 -17.16 -17.48
C THR A 184 8.10 -15.82 -16.90
N SER A 185 7.43 -15.85 -15.74
CA SER A 185 7.01 -14.67 -15.00
C SER A 185 8.01 -14.32 -13.90
N HIS A 186 7.85 -13.10 -13.35
CA HIS A 186 8.58 -12.67 -12.17
C HIS A 186 8.14 -13.46 -10.93
N GLN A 187 9.03 -13.52 -9.95
CA GLN A 187 8.80 -14.17 -8.67
C GLN A 187 8.70 -13.13 -7.55
N VAL A 188 7.64 -13.24 -6.75
CA VAL A 188 7.38 -12.30 -5.65
C VAL A 188 7.50 -13.02 -4.32
N LYS A 189 8.17 -12.36 -3.36
CA LYS A 189 8.20 -12.75 -1.95
C LYS A 189 7.58 -11.65 -1.10
N VAL A 190 7.03 -12.05 0.03
CA VAL A 190 6.51 -11.11 1.04
C VAL A 190 7.40 -11.20 2.27
N GLY A 191 7.96 -10.06 2.68
CA GLY A 191 8.73 -9.92 3.91
C GLY A 191 8.01 -9.01 4.91
N ILE A 192 8.27 -9.23 6.20
CA ILE A 192 7.85 -8.33 7.28
C ILE A 192 9.09 -7.86 8.01
N TYR A 193 9.33 -6.56 7.99
CA TYR A 193 10.42 -5.92 8.71
C TYR A 193 9.90 -5.34 10.03
N ASP A 194 10.57 -5.67 11.12
CA ASP A 194 10.29 -5.11 12.44
C ASP A 194 11.27 -3.95 12.71
N VAL A 195 10.71 -2.75 12.91
CA VAL A 195 11.50 -1.51 13.05
C VAL A 195 12.35 -1.49 14.33
N ALA A 196 11.84 -2.10 15.40
CA ALA A 196 12.53 -2.10 16.68
C ALA A 196 13.71 -3.08 16.73
N THR A 197 13.54 -4.25 16.12
CA THR A 197 14.58 -5.31 16.12
C THR A 197 15.48 -5.25 14.89
N GLU A 198 15.12 -4.47 13.88
CA GLU A 198 15.80 -4.36 12.58
C GLU A 198 15.93 -5.71 11.86
N LYS A 199 14.92 -6.61 12.03
CA LYS A 199 14.92 -7.95 11.44
C LYS A 199 13.79 -8.12 10.46
N THR A 200 14.04 -8.93 9.42
CA THR A 200 13.03 -9.34 8.45
C THR A 200 12.64 -10.80 8.64
N VAL A 201 11.33 -11.07 8.67
CA VAL A 201 10.75 -12.40 8.61
C VAL A 201 10.13 -12.58 7.22
N TRP A 202 10.50 -13.64 6.52
CA TRP A 202 9.94 -13.97 5.21
C TRP A 202 8.73 -14.88 5.35
N MET A 203 7.64 -14.55 4.69
CA MET A 203 6.44 -15.39 4.65
C MET A 203 6.73 -16.66 3.87
N GLN A 204 6.30 -17.79 4.43
CA GLN A 204 6.41 -19.13 3.80
C GLN A 204 5.17 -19.33 2.92
N LEU A 205 5.13 -18.61 1.79
CA LEU A 205 4.01 -18.61 0.86
C LEU A 205 3.71 -20.02 0.36
N VAL A 206 2.43 -20.36 0.29
CA VAL A 206 1.99 -21.73 -0.08
C VAL A 206 1.92 -21.93 -1.58
N GLY A 207 1.68 -20.84 -2.33
CA GLY A 207 1.59 -20.87 -3.78
C GLY A 207 2.89 -21.20 -4.50
N GLY A 208 2.82 -21.38 -5.81
CA GLY A 208 3.97 -21.58 -6.69
C GLY A 208 4.81 -20.28 -6.85
N PRO A 209 6.03 -20.40 -7.40
CA PRO A 209 6.94 -19.27 -7.52
C PRO A 209 6.44 -18.17 -8.46
N GLU A 210 5.55 -18.47 -9.39
CA GLU A 210 4.94 -17.52 -10.34
C GLU A 210 3.49 -17.17 -9.97
N ASP A 211 2.98 -17.61 -8.80
CA ASP A 211 1.66 -17.24 -8.31
C ASP A 211 1.63 -15.76 -7.91
N TYR A 212 0.45 -15.17 -7.97
CA TYR A 212 0.22 -13.79 -7.61
C TYR A 212 -0.08 -13.68 -6.12
N HIS A 213 0.67 -12.86 -5.40
CA HIS A 213 0.48 -12.58 -3.98
C HIS A 213 -0.09 -11.17 -3.84
N THR A 214 -1.42 -11.09 -3.69
CA THR A 214 -2.14 -9.83 -3.85
C THR A 214 -2.79 -9.37 -2.54
N ASN A 215 -3.17 -8.09 -2.47
CA ASN A 215 -4.10 -7.53 -1.50
C ASN A 215 -3.74 -7.86 -0.03
N LEU A 216 -2.46 -7.63 0.33
CA LEU A 216 -1.98 -7.81 1.69
C LEU A 216 -2.82 -7.00 2.68
N SER A 217 -3.33 -7.66 3.71
CA SER A 217 -4.18 -7.03 4.72
C SER A 217 -3.74 -7.46 6.12
N TRP A 218 -3.44 -6.49 6.98
CA TRP A 218 -3.11 -6.73 8.36
C TRP A 218 -4.36 -7.03 9.19
N ALA A 219 -4.27 -8.00 10.10
CA ALA A 219 -5.22 -8.07 11.21
C ALA A 219 -5.10 -6.82 12.10
N PRO A 220 -6.19 -6.36 12.73
CA PRO A 220 -6.15 -5.19 13.62
C PRO A 220 -5.15 -5.29 14.77
N ASP A 221 -4.90 -6.52 15.27
CA ASP A 221 -3.93 -6.80 16.34
C ASP A 221 -2.46 -6.84 15.86
N GLY A 222 -2.21 -6.71 14.56
CA GLY A 222 -0.88 -6.73 13.97
C GLY A 222 -0.14 -8.07 14.04
N LYS A 223 -0.81 -9.19 14.35
CA LYS A 223 -0.19 -10.52 14.50
C LYS A 223 -0.37 -11.44 13.31
N THR A 224 -1.36 -11.16 12.48
CA THR A 224 -1.67 -11.94 11.29
C THR A 224 -1.63 -11.07 10.04
N LEU A 225 -1.01 -11.57 8.97
CA LEU A 225 -1.08 -11.00 7.64
C LEU A 225 -1.94 -11.91 6.76
N TYR A 226 -2.94 -11.33 6.11
CA TYR A 226 -3.78 -12.02 5.14
C TYR A 226 -3.29 -11.72 3.73
N ILE A 227 -3.20 -12.75 2.89
CA ILE A 227 -2.73 -12.63 1.50
C ILE A 227 -3.70 -13.40 0.59
N PHE A 228 -4.15 -12.74 -0.47
CA PHE A 228 -4.87 -13.41 -1.55
C PHE A 228 -3.84 -14.00 -2.52
N GLU A 229 -3.71 -15.31 -2.51
CA GLU A 229 -2.82 -16.06 -3.41
C GLU A 229 -3.61 -16.57 -4.60
N LEU A 230 -3.28 -16.10 -5.79
CA LEU A 230 -3.91 -16.49 -7.04
C LEU A 230 -2.90 -17.26 -7.89
N ASN A 231 -3.31 -18.41 -8.42
CA ASN A 231 -2.44 -19.20 -9.27
C ASN A 231 -2.11 -18.48 -10.59
N ARG A 232 -1.02 -18.90 -11.25
CA ARG A 232 -0.56 -18.32 -12.53
C ARG A 232 -1.63 -18.37 -13.64
N ALA A 233 -2.52 -19.37 -13.62
CA ALA A 233 -3.65 -19.50 -14.56
C ALA A 233 -4.81 -18.54 -14.23
N GLN A 234 -4.75 -17.80 -13.11
CA GLN A 234 -5.72 -16.81 -12.67
C GLN A 234 -7.14 -17.36 -12.47
N ASN A 235 -7.27 -18.60 -12.05
CA ASN A 235 -8.58 -19.26 -11.90
C ASN A 235 -8.76 -20.02 -10.56
N ASP A 236 -7.77 -19.98 -9.69
CA ASP A 236 -7.81 -20.56 -8.34
C ASP A 236 -7.18 -19.58 -7.34
N MET A 237 -8.01 -18.87 -6.61
CA MET A 237 -7.61 -17.92 -5.57
C MET A 237 -7.85 -18.50 -4.19
N ARG A 238 -6.88 -18.33 -3.30
CA ARG A 238 -6.94 -18.72 -1.89
C ARG A 238 -6.65 -17.53 -1.00
N LEU A 239 -7.47 -17.33 0.00
CA LEU A 239 -7.18 -16.37 1.07
C LEU A 239 -6.44 -17.10 2.19
N MET A 240 -5.18 -16.72 2.38
CA MET A 240 -4.27 -17.34 3.34
C MET A 240 -4.01 -16.43 4.53
N ALA A 241 -3.89 -16.99 5.72
CA ALA A 241 -3.49 -16.29 6.94
C ALA A 241 -2.09 -16.72 7.36
N TYR A 242 -1.22 -15.74 7.64
CA TYR A 242 0.17 -15.96 8.01
C TYR A 242 0.49 -15.36 9.38
N ASP A 243 1.23 -16.10 10.20
CA ASP A 243 1.81 -15.60 11.43
C ASP A 243 3.00 -14.67 11.13
N VAL A 244 2.94 -13.44 11.63
CA VAL A 244 3.93 -12.41 11.29
C VAL A 244 5.27 -12.59 11.97
N GLU A 245 5.32 -13.30 13.11
CA GLU A 245 6.56 -13.53 13.87
C GLU A 245 7.38 -14.68 13.29
N THR A 246 6.72 -15.67 12.70
CA THR A 246 7.39 -16.88 12.19
C THR A 246 7.36 -16.99 10.67
N GLY A 247 6.51 -16.21 10.01
CA GLY A 247 6.26 -16.30 8.57
C GLY A 247 5.48 -17.56 8.15
N LYS A 248 5.02 -18.39 9.09
CA LYS A 248 4.33 -19.64 8.79
C LYS A 248 2.88 -19.39 8.38
N CYS A 249 2.42 -20.17 7.40
CA CYS A 249 0.99 -20.24 7.09
C CYS A 249 0.25 -20.86 8.29
N LEU A 250 -0.76 -20.14 8.79
CA LEU A 250 -1.62 -20.60 9.86
C LEU A 250 -2.77 -21.44 9.32
N LYS A 251 -3.44 -20.93 8.28
CA LYS A 251 -4.58 -21.61 7.65
C LYS A 251 -4.96 -20.97 6.30
N GLN A 252 -5.65 -21.74 5.48
CA GLN A 252 -6.46 -21.25 4.37
C GLN A 252 -7.85 -20.90 4.88
N LEU A 253 -8.31 -19.68 4.70
CA LEU A 253 -9.65 -19.23 5.12
C LEU A 253 -10.72 -19.57 4.11
N LEU A 254 -10.46 -19.31 2.84
CA LEU A 254 -11.39 -19.61 1.77
C LEU A 254 -10.65 -19.87 0.45
N GLN A 255 -11.39 -20.40 -0.51
CA GLN A 255 -10.93 -20.62 -1.87
C GLN A 255 -12.04 -20.24 -2.85
N GLU A 256 -11.66 -19.60 -3.95
CA GLU A 256 -12.53 -19.33 -5.09
C GLU A 256 -11.93 -19.91 -6.35
N LYS A 257 -12.72 -20.69 -7.08
CA LYS A 257 -12.35 -21.28 -8.36
C LYS A 257 -13.36 -20.90 -9.44
N SER A 258 -12.87 -20.74 -10.64
CA SER A 258 -13.69 -20.47 -11.81
C SER A 258 -13.14 -21.23 -13.02
N ASP A 259 -14.01 -21.65 -13.92
CA ASP A 259 -13.60 -22.21 -15.22
C ASP A 259 -13.08 -21.11 -16.18
N LYS A 260 -13.22 -19.84 -15.81
CA LYS A 260 -12.77 -18.68 -16.58
C LYS A 260 -11.61 -18.00 -15.86
N TYR A 261 -11.93 -17.15 -14.89
CA TYR A 261 -10.93 -16.39 -14.10
C TYR A 261 -11.50 -16.00 -12.73
N VAL A 262 -10.61 -15.64 -11.82
CA VAL A 262 -10.90 -15.03 -10.51
C VAL A 262 -10.04 -13.77 -10.39
N GLU A 263 -10.65 -12.64 -10.03
CA GLU A 263 -9.96 -11.35 -9.91
C GLU A 263 -10.12 -10.76 -8.50
N PRO A 264 -9.22 -11.05 -7.56
CA PRO A 264 -9.22 -10.39 -6.27
C PRO A 264 -8.70 -8.95 -6.42
N GLN A 265 -9.60 -7.95 -6.40
CA GLN A 265 -9.26 -6.55 -6.62
C GLN A 265 -9.04 -5.75 -5.33
N HIS A 266 -9.49 -6.27 -4.19
CA HIS A 266 -9.50 -5.57 -2.91
C HIS A 266 -9.01 -6.47 -1.78
N GLY A 267 -8.37 -5.87 -0.78
CA GLY A 267 -8.00 -6.52 0.45
C GLY A 267 -9.19 -6.71 1.41
N LEU A 268 -8.87 -7.03 2.65
CA LEU A 268 -9.84 -7.13 3.73
C LEU A 268 -9.97 -5.78 4.44
N ASP A 269 -11.21 -5.29 4.60
CA ASP A 269 -11.55 -4.12 5.39
C ASP A 269 -12.16 -4.58 6.71
N PHE A 270 -11.37 -4.60 7.78
CA PHE A 270 -11.82 -5.07 9.09
C PHE A 270 -12.87 -4.14 9.69
N LEU A 271 -13.89 -4.74 10.35
CA LEU A 271 -14.92 -3.95 11.01
C LEU A 271 -14.34 -3.27 12.25
N PRO A 272 -14.50 -1.93 12.42
CA PRO A 272 -13.93 -1.22 13.56
C PRO A 272 -14.45 -1.67 14.92
N TRP A 273 -15.61 -2.35 14.96
CA TRP A 273 -16.27 -2.83 16.18
C TRP A 273 -16.21 -4.36 16.39
N ASP A 274 -15.61 -5.11 15.44
CA ASP A 274 -15.48 -6.58 15.54
C ASP A 274 -14.25 -7.04 14.73
N GLU A 275 -13.12 -7.17 15.41
CA GLU A 275 -11.83 -7.56 14.81
C GLU A 275 -11.82 -8.99 14.24
N THR A 276 -12.86 -9.79 14.53
CA THR A 276 -13.02 -11.14 13.97
C THR A 276 -13.69 -11.13 12.60
N LYS A 277 -14.13 -9.96 12.12
CA LYS A 277 -14.86 -9.82 10.86
C LYS A 277 -14.28 -8.75 9.97
N ALA A 278 -14.30 -9.02 8.67
CA ALA A 278 -13.88 -8.09 7.63
C ALA A 278 -14.87 -8.08 6.47
N ILE A 279 -14.98 -6.94 5.79
CA ILE A 279 -15.60 -6.89 4.46
C ILE A 279 -14.60 -7.43 3.44
N MET A 280 -15.09 -8.31 2.59
CA MET A 280 -14.39 -8.85 1.44
C MET A 280 -15.23 -8.60 0.19
N GLN A 281 -14.59 -8.32 -0.92
CA GLN A 281 -15.25 -8.26 -2.23
C GLN A 281 -15.02 -9.56 -3.00
N SER A 282 -16.04 -10.04 -3.70
CA SER A 282 -15.96 -11.27 -4.47
C SER A 282 -16.95 -11.28 -5.62
N GLN A 283 -16.56 -11.90 -6.74
CA GLN A 283 -17.38 -12.08 -7.93
C GLN A 283 -18.01 -13.48 -8.02
N ARG A 284 -18.03 -14.24 -6.92
CA ARG A 284 -18.44 -15.66 -6.88
C ARG A 284 -19.89 -15.92 -7.30
N ASP A 285 -20.75 -14.91 -7.28
CA ASP A 285 -22.15 -15.00 -7.74
C ASP A 285 -22.38 -14.38 -9.14
N GLY A 286 -21.29 -14.00 -9.85
CA GLY A 286 -21.32 -13.44 -11.21
C GLY A 286 -21.13 -11.94 -11.28
N TYR A 287 -21.24 -11.21 -10.16
CA TYR A 287 -21.00 -9.77 -10.04
C TYR A 287 -20.15 -9.48 -8.81
N ASN A 288 -19.38 -8.38 -8.82
CA ASN A 288 -18.61 -7.98 -7.65
C ASN A 288 -19.53 -7.48 -6.55
N HIS A 289 -19.56 -8.19 -5.42
CA HIS A 289 -20.39 -7.89 -4.26
C HIS A 289 -19.61 -7.92 -2.94
N LEU A 290 -20.20 -7.30 -1.91
CA LEU A 290 -19.66 -7.30 -0.56
C LEU A 290 -20.11 -8.54 0.21
N TYR A 291 -19.16 -9.10 0.96
CA TYR A 291 -19.37 -10.21 1.88
C TYR A 291 -18.76 -9.86 3.25
N VAL A 292 -19.43 -10.25 4.33
CA VAL A 292 -18.80 -10.30 5.66
C VAL A 292 -18.09 -11.62 5.79
N LEU A 293 -16.78 -11.57 5.93
CA LEU A 293 -15.92 -12.72 6.22
C LEU A 293 -15.67 -12.80 7.73
N ASP A 294 -15.96 -13.93 8.33
CA ASP A 294 -15.48 -14.28 9.67
C ASP A 294 -14.08 -14.88 9.54
N VAL A 295 -13.04 -14.16 9.98
CA VAL A 295 -11.64 -14.58 9.82
C VAL A 295 -11.24 -15.72 10.76
N THR A 296 -12.08 -16.07 11.72
CA THR A 296 -11.85 -17.21 12.63
C THR A 296 -12.29 -18.53 11.99
N THR A 297 -13.43 -18.51 11.29
CA THR A 297 -14.06 -19.69 10.69
C THR A 297 -13.85 -19.80 9.18
N GLY A 298 -13.61 -18.68 8.48
CA GLY A 298 -13.60 -18.61 7.03
C GLY A 298 -14.99 -18.50 6.39
N ASN A 299 -16.06 -18.40 7.19
CA ASN A 299 -17.42 -18.24 6.66
C ASN A 299 -17.63 -16.84 6.08
N ALA A 300 -18.15 -16.78 4.87
CA ALA A 300 -18.46 -15.53 4.18
C ALA A 300 -19.98 -15.43 3.97
N THR A 301 -20.59 -14.35 4.46
CA THR A 301 -22.01 -14.04 4.30
C THR A 301 -22.18 -12.87 3.34
N GLN A 302 -22.96 -13.06 2.28
CA GLN A 302 -23.20 -12.03 1.26
C GLN A 302 -24.05 -10.88 1.83
N LEU A 303 -23.60 -9.63 1.64
CA LEU A 303 -24.32 -8.42 2.04
C LEU A 303 -25.10 -7.78 0.90
N THR A 304 -24.50 -7.71 -0.28
CA THR A 304 -25.11 -7.09 -1.47
C THR A 304 -25.33 -8.13 -2.55
N LYS A 305 -26.38 -7.99 -3.34
CA LYS A 305 -26.74 -8.92 -4.43
C LYS A 305 -27.46 -8.18 -5.54
N GLY A 306 -27.44 -8.78 -6.74
CA GLY A 306 -28.15 -8.28 -7.90
C GLY A 306 -27.27 -8.22 -9.15
N ASN A 307 -27.88 -7.86 -10.29
CA ASN A 307 -27.18 -7.77 -11.59
C ASN A 307 -26.46 -6.41 -11.73
N TRP A 308 -25.60 -6.11 -10.79
CA TRP A 308 -24.79 -4.87 -10.74
C TRP A 308 -23.51 -5.14 -9.94
N VAL A 309 -22.53 -4.27 -10.03
CA VAL A 309 -21.25 -4.40 -9.33
C VAL A 309 -21.09 -3.33 -8.24
N VAL A 310 -20.52 -3.72 -7.12
CA VAL A 310 -19.93 -2.78 -6.15
C VAL A 310 -18.59 -2.34 -6.72
N GLN A 311 -18.38 -1.04 -6.82
CA GLN A 311 -17.10 -0.49 -7.27
C GLN A 311 -16.14 -0.29 -6.10
N GLU A 312 -16.63 0.25 -4.99
CA GLU A 312 -15.80 0.64 -3.86
C GLU A 312 -16.59 0.57 -2.55
N LEU A 313 -15.91 0.21 -1.46
CA LEU A 313 -16.34 0.43 -0.08
C LEU A 313 -15.74 1.76 0.39
N VAL A 314 -16.58 2.78 0.60
CA VAL A 314 -16.12 4.13 0.97
C VAL A 314 -15.67 4.22 2.43
N GLY A 315 -16.15 3.32 3.29
CA GLY A 315 -15.81 3.26 4.72
C GLY A 315 -16.97 2.76 5.60
N PHE A 316 -16.77 2.93 6.91
CA PHE A 316 -17.71 2.55 7.96
C PHE A 316 -18.20 3.77 8.74
#